data_3f6cb6ecf5e26f9b5059af7b8e9c8297
#
_entry.id   3f6cb6ecf5e26f9b5059af7b8e9c8297
#
_cell.length_a   1.000
_cell.length_b   1.000
_cell.length_c   1.000
_cell.angle_alpha   90.00
_cell.angle_beta   90.00
_cell.angle_gamma   90.00
#
_symmetry.space_group_name_H-M   'P 1'
#
loop_
_entity.id
_entity.type
_entity.pdbx_description
1 polymer ?
#
loop_
_entity_poly.entity_id
_entity_poly.type
_entity_poly.pdbx_seq_one_letter_code
_entity_poly.pdbx_strand_id
1 'polypeptide(L)'
;MNILISNDDGVFAPGILAAKQAVEDLANITVVAPDKNNSSIGRRITLFKHLKINQCSLEDGSSAYSVTGSPADAVIVGVDYLMEEKPDLVITGVNQGINISCDITSSGTVCAALEAVSLGIPAIAVSLFMDPKTSFKQDENGEWYVDYDFTLTKKVLHDLVLKIKNEGFPDSIDLFNLNVPSNYDSEEFKITKLSPKMLDKKVIDNTNEEKEELFNYSLDENQENDDLVMISSTLVQEYDEDTDGYTLIVEKRPSLTPLSVNMTCKDLKDW
;
A
#
# COMPACT_ATOMS: atom_id res chain seq x y z
N MET A 1 7.58 22.21 -3.68
CA MET A 1 7.61 20.84 -3.14
C MET A 1 7.61 19.88 -4.30
N ASN A 2 8.51 18.91 -4.33
CA ASN A 2 8.60 17.84 -5.32
C ASN A 2 8.18 16.53 -4.66
N ILE A 3 7.26 15.80 -5.26
CA ILE A 3 6.76 14.51 -4.72
C ILE A 3 7.01 13.40 -5.75
N LEU A 4 7.60 12.30 -5.29
CA LEU A 4 7.64 11.05 -6.02
C LEU A 4 6.45 10.18 -5.60
N ILE A 5 5.70 9.67 -6.58
CA ILE A 5 4.60 8.72 -6.34
C ILE A 5 4.97 7.37 -6.94
N SER A 6 4.79 6.30 -6.15
CA SER A 6 4.96 4.90 -6.57
C SER A 6 3.82 4.04 -6.01
N ASN A 7 3.77 2.75 -6.37
CA ASN A 7 2.85 1.76 -5.81
C ASN A 7 3.42 0.34 -6.00
N ASP A 8 2.70 -0.68 -5.56
CA ASP A 8 3.00 -2.09 -5.84
C ASP A 8 1.97 -2.76 -6.76
N ASP A 9 0.84 -2.12 -7.02
CA ASP A 9 -0.20 -2.61 -7.94
C ASP A 9 0.18 -2.44 -9.42
N GLY A 10 1.16 -1.57 -9.72
CA GLY A 10 1.62 -1.27 -11.07
C GLY A 10 1.20 0.13 -11.56
N VAL A 11 1.94 0.65 -12.53
CA VAL A 11 1.81 2.05 -13.01
C VAL A 11 0.42 2.38 -13.58
N PHE A 12 -0.33 1.39 -14.06
CA PHE A 12 -1.67 1.57 -14.61
C PHE A 12 -2.80 1.25 -13.62
N ALA A 13 -2.47 0.92 -12.37
CA ALA A 13 -3.49 0.70 -11.36
C ALA A 13 -4.20 2.01 -10.99
N PRO A 14 -5.54 2.01 -10.75
CA PRO A 14 -6.30 3.24 -10.50
C PRO A 14 -5.85 3.98 -9.23
N GLY A 15 -5.28 3.28 -8.27
CA GLY A 15 -4.80 3.87 -7.02
C GLY A 15 -3.66 4.87 -7.21
N ILE A 16 -2.77 4.67 -8.19
CA ILE A 16 -1.66 5.60 -8.42
C ILE A 16 -2.17 6.94 -8.98
N LEU A 17 -3.19 6.89 -9.84
CA LEU A 17 -3.86 8.08 -10.34
C LEU A 17 -4.60 8.81 -9.21
N ALA A 18 -5.25 8.07 -8.31
CA ALA A 18 -5.90 8.64 -7.14
C ALA A 18 -4.89 9.34 -6.20
N ALA A 19 -3.72 8.74 -5.96
CA ALA A 19 -2.65 9.37 -5.18
C ALA A 19 -2.16 10.66 -5.84
N LYS A 20 -1.93 10.65 -7.16
CA LYS A 20 -1.54 11.84 -7.93
C LYS A 20 -2.59 12.94 -7.82
N GLN A 21 -3.85 12.64 -8.12
CA GLN A 21 -4.96 13.59 -8.07
C GLN A 21 -5.17 14.22 -6.68
N ALA A 22 -4.82 13.48 -5.63
CA ALA A 22 -4.94 13.99 -4.27
C ALA A 22 -3.99 15.15 -3.97
N VAL A 23 -2.85 15.27 -4.68
CA VAL A 23 -1.78 16.20 -4.29
C VAL A 23 -1.22 17.05 -5.45
N GLU A 24 -1.81 16.96 -6.66
CA GLU A 24 -1.30 17.63 -7.85
C GLU A 24 -1.40 19.17 -7.80
N ASP A 25 -2.28 19.72 -6.98
CA ASP A 25 -2.38 21.16 -6.70
C ASP A 25 -1.37 21.63 -5.64
N LEU A 26 -0.75 20.72 -4.90
CA LEU A 26 0.17 21.02 -3.81
C LEU A 26 1.64 20.95 -4.23
N ALA A 27 1.99 20.19 -5.29
CA ALA A 27 3.37 19.84 -5.61
C ALA A 27 3.62 19.55 -7.09
N ASN A 28 4.91 19.58 -7.50
CA ASN A 28 5.35 18.97 -8.75
C ASN A 28 5.46 17.45 -8.54
N ILE A 29 4.84 16.66 -9.41
CA ILE A 29 4.72 15.21 -9.23
C ILE A 29 5.51 14.48 -10.31
N THR A 30 6.30 13.50 -9.88
CA THR A 30 6.89 12.47 -10.72
C THR A 30 6.28 11.12 -10.33
N VAL A 31 5.76 10.39 -11.32
CA VAL A 31 5.19 9.05 -11.10
C VAL A 31 6.15 8.00 -11.66
N VAL A 32 6.62 7.10 -10.79
CA VAL A 32 7.49 5.96 -11.15
C VAL A 32 7.02 4.72 -10.40
N ALA A 33 6.57 3.71 -11.13
CA ALA A 33 6.00 2.51 -10.52
C ALA A 33 6.36 1.25 -11.29
N PRO A 34 6.20 0.04 -10.70
CA PRO A 34 6.38 -1.21 -11.39
C PRO A 34 5.50 -1.34 -12.65
N ASP A 35 5.98 -2.11 -13.64
CA ASP A 35 5.23 -2.42 -14.85
C ASP A 35 4.07 -3.41 -14.63
N LYS A 36 4.04 -4.08 -13.49
CA LYS A 36 3.04 -5.09 -13.10
C LYS A 36 2.84 -5.11 -11.59
N ASN A 37 1.79 -5.82 -11.17
CA ASN A 37 1.49 -6.04 -9.75
C ASN A 37 2.61 -6.82 -9.04
N ASN A 38 2.95 -6.36 -7.83
CA ASN A 38 3.97 -6.91 -6.93
C ASN A 38 3.42 -7.08 -5.50
N SER A 39 2.16 -7.45 -5.34
CA SER A 39 1.55 -7.66 -4.02
C SER A 39 2.36 -8.66 -3.17
N SER A 40 2.47 -8.36 -1.86
CA SER A 40 3.17 -9.20 -0.88
C SER A 40 4.66 -9.43 -1.16
N ILE A 41 5.32 -8.56 -1.94
CA ILE A 41 6.74 -8.73 -2.30
C ILE A 41 7.72 -8.27 -1.21
N GLY A 42 7.22 -7.52 -0.22
CA GLY A 42 8.06 -6.90 0.80
C GLY A 42 9.04 -5.87 0.20
N ARG A 43 10.20 -5.69 0.84
CA ARG A 43 11.26 -4.75 0.42
C ARG A 43 12.29 -5.41 -0.51
N ARG A 44 11.84 -6.13 -1.53
CA ARG A 44 12.74 -6.76 -2.50
C ARG A 44 13.44 -5.69 -3.33
N ILE A 45 14.78 -5.83 -3.48
CA ILE A 45 15.61 -4.99 -4.34
C ILE A 45 16.29 -5.88 -5.39
N THR A 46 16.30 -5.43 -6.66
CA THR A 46 16.91 -6.11 -7.79
C THR A 46 18.36 -5.64 -7.98
N LEU A 47 19.30 -6.27 -7.25
CA LEU A 47 20.71 -5.93 -7.34
C LEU A 47 21.40 -6.61 -8.54
N PHE A 48 22.32 -5.89 -9.18
CA PHE A 48 23.21 -6.38 -10.25
C PHE A 48 22.48 -6.95 -11.47
N LYS A 49 21.24 -6.53 -11.72
CA LYS A 49 20.47 -6.86 -12.92
C LYS A 49 19.94 -5.58 -13.56
N HIS A 50 19.82 -5.61 -14.88
CA HIS A 50 19.25 -4.48 -15.60
C HIS A 50 17.74 -4.36 -15.36
N LEU A 51 17.28 -3.14 -15.08
CA LEU A 51 15.91 -2.75 -15.05
C LEU A 51 15.57 -1.98 -16.33
N LYS A 52 14.44 -2.28 -16.94
CA LYS A 52 13.95 -1.51 -18.07
C LYS A 52 13.04 -0.40 -17.57
N ILE A 53 13.23 0.81 -18.06
CA ILE A 53 12.41 1.97 -17.79
C ILE A 53 11.67 2.33 -19.08
N ASN A 54 10.36 2.50 -19.01
CA ASN A 54 9.58 3.00 -20.14
C ASN A 54 8.77 4.22 -19.69
N GLN A 55 8.79 5.26 -20.51
CA GLN A 55 7.86 6.36 -20.36
C GLN A 55 6.47 5.91 -20.84
N CYS A 56 5.43 6.25 -20.09
CA CYS A 56 4.05 5.94 -20.40
C CYS A 56 3.14 7.10 -20.00
N SER A 57 1.85 7.01 -20.30
CA SER A 57 0.85 7.98 -19.88
C SER A 57 -0.17 7.29 -18.98
N LEU A 58 -0.56 7.97 -17.91
CA LEU A 58 -1.68 7.57 -17.07
C LEU A 58 -3.01 7.80 -17.80
N GLU A 59 -4.11 7.38 -17.23
CA GLU A 59 -5.45 7.51 -17.81
C GLU A 59 -5.86 8.96 -18.04
N ASP A 60 -5.40 9.90 -17.21
CA ASP A 60 -5.61 11.34 -17.35
C ASP A 60 -4.69 12.02 -18.39
N GLY A 61 -3.85 11.25 -19.09
CA GLY A 61 -2.88 11.72 -20.08
C GLY A 61 -1.58 12.25 -19.49
N SER A 62 -1.42 12.29 -18.16
CA SER A 62 -0.18 12.73 -17.53
C SER A 62 0.95 11.73 -17.73
N SER A 63 2.21 12.23 -17.76
CA SER A 63 3.40 11.40 -17.95
C SER A 63 3.74 10.60 -16.69
N ALA A 64 4.16 9.35 -16.89
CA ALA A 64 4.65 8.46 -15.86
C ALA A 64 5.77 7.57 -16.40
N TYR A 65 6.45 6.85 -15.50
CA TYR A 65 7.48 5.87 -15.85
C TYR A 65 7.13 4.51 -15.24
N SER A 66 7.21 3.46 -16.06
CA SER A 66 7.15 2.07 -15.59
C SER A 66 8.55 1.46 -15.48
N VAL A 67 8.78 0.65 -14.46
CA VAL A 67 10.04 -0.03 -14.18
C VAL A 67 9.83 -1.53 -14.08
N THR A 68 10.65 -2.35 -14.77
CA THR A 68 10.59 -3.81 -14.67
C THR A 68 11.24 -4.31 -13.38
N GLY A 69 10.75 -3.86 -12.25
CA GLY A 69 11.31 -4.15 -10.93
C GLY A 69 10.25 -4.21 -9.85
N SER A 70 10.72 -4.23 -8.61
CA SER A 70 9.88 -4.12 -7.43
C SER A 70 9.45 -2.67 -7.18
N PRO A 71 8.49 -2.41 -6.26
CA PRO A 71 8.17 -1.06 -5.79
C PRO A 71 9.38 -0.31 -5.21
N ALA A 72 10.23 -0.99 -4.46
CA ALA A 72 11.48 -0.42 -3.94
C ALA A 72 12.45 -0.03 -5.08
N ASP A 73 12.59 -0.88 -6.11
CA ASP A 73 13.38 -0.54 -7.30
C ASP A 73 12.85 0.71 -8.00
N ALA A 74 11.52 0.84 -8.10
CA ALA A 74 10.88 2.00 -8.73
C ALA A 74 11.15 3.29 -7.95
N VAL A 75 11.12 3.24 -6.61
CA VAL A 75 11.50 4.38 -5.76
C VAL A 75 12.97 4.76 -5.95
N ILE A 76 13.89 3.79 -5.93
CA ILE A 76 15.33 4.05 -6.15
C ILE A 76 15.55 4.69 -7.53
N VAL A 77 14.96 4.13 -8.58
CA VAL A 77 15.07 4.66 -9.95
C VAL A 77 14.47 6.06 -10.06
N GLY A 78 13.35 6.30 -9.39
CA GLY A 78 12.73 7.63 -9.34
C GLY A 78 13.64 8.67 -8.72
N VAL A 79 14.15 8.38 -7.53
CA VAL A 79 14.98 9.30 -6.73
C VAL A 79 16.35 9.54 -7.34
N ASP A 80 17.04 8.49 -7.76
CA ASP A 80 18.46 8.59 -8.12
C ASP A 80 18.71 8.76 -9.61
N TYR A 81 17.71 8.50 -10.47
CA TYR A 81 17.93 8.52 -11.91
C TYR A 81 16.95 9.40 -12.71
N LEU A 82 15.66 9.44 -12.34
CA LEU A 82 14.65 10.14 -13.15
C LEU A 82 14.40 11.57 -12.67
N MET A 83 14.51 11.85 -11.37
CA MET A 83 14.33 13.19 -10.82
C MET A 83 15.66 13.95 -10.81
N GLU A 84 15.64 15.21 -11.29
CA GLU A 84 16.84 16.09 -11.26
C GLU A 84 17.21 16.51 -9.83
N GLU A 85 16.17 16.72 -8.99
CA GLU A 85 16.30 17.06 -7.57
C GLU A 85 15.62 15.98 -6.74
N LYS A 86 16.19 15.66 -5.58
CA LYS A 86 15.56 14.72 -4.64
C LYS A 86 14.16 15.20 -4.27
N PRO A 87 13.18 14.29 -4.18
CA PRO A 87 11.86 14.67 -3.72
C PRO A 87 11.86 15.08 -2.26
N ASP A 88 10.98 16.01 -1.90
CA ASP A 88 10.72 16.40 -0.51
C ASP A 88 9.91 15.35 0.24
N LEU A 89 9.15 14.53 -0.50
CA LEU A 89 8.27 13.48 0.03
C LEU A 89 8.11 12.37 -1.00
N VAL A 90 8.01 11.13 -0.53
CA VAL A 90 7.58 9.99 -1.34
C VAL A 90 6.21 9.52 -0.87
N ILE A 91 5.28 9.32 -1.80
CA ILE A 91 3.97 8.71 -1.54
C ILE A 91 3.92 7.37 -2.25
N THR A 92 3.60 6.31 -1.52
CA THR A 92 3.42 4.97 -2.08
C THR A 92 1.97 4.52 -1.93
N GLY A 93 1.32 4.19 -3.03
CA GLY A 93 -0.09 3.79 -3.11
C GLY A 93 -0.85 4.61 -4.18
N VAL A 94 -2.18 4.75 -4.11
CA VAL A 94 -3.07 4.14 -3.10
C VAL A 94 -3.15 2.63 -3.33
N ASN A 95 -2.76 1.83 -2.36
CA ASN A 95 -2.86 0.37 -2.43
C ASN A 95 -4.34 -0.06 -2.42
N GLN A 96 -4.67 -1.05 -3.26
CA GLN A 96 -6.00 -1.65 -3.34
C GLN A 96 -6.15 -2.79 -2.33
N GLY A 97 -6.13 -2.44 -1.06
CA GLY A 97 -6.17 -3.36 0.07
C GLY A 97 -5.51 -2.72 1.29
N ILE A 98 -5.72 -3.29 2.47
CA ILE A 98 -5.17 -2.75 3.72
C ILE A 98 -3.72 -3.16 3.94
N ASN A 99 -2.98 -2.26 4.59
CA ASN A 99 -1.65 -2.53 5.13
C ASN A 99 -1.62 -2.12 6.59
N ILE A 100 -1.93 -3.03 7.49
CA ILE A 100 -2.02 -2.82 8.94
C ILE A 100 -1.20 -3.86 9.69
N SER A 101 -1.04 -3.69 10.99
CA SER A 101 -0.36 -4.59 11.91
C SER A 101 1.12 -4.82 11.59
N CYS A 102 1.73 -5.78 12.24
CA CYS A 102 3.09 -6.22 11.93
C CYS A 102 3.24 -6.84 10.52
N ASP A 103 2.14 -7.18 9.86
CA ASP A 103 2.14 -7.70 8.47
C ASP A 103 2.56 -6.64 7.42
N ILE A 104 2.66 -5.37 7.78
CA ILE A 104 3.21 -4.30 6.92
C ILE A 104 4.60 -4.63 6.37
N THR A 105 5.36 -5.49 7.03
CA THR A 105 6.70 -5.91 6.59
C THR A 105 6.68 -6.75 5.31
N SER A 106 5.55 -7.33 4.95
CA SER A 106 5.34 -8.04 3.67
C SER A 106 4.73 -7.16 2.58
N SER A 107 4.21 -5.98 2.92
CA SER A 107 3.58 -5.06 1.97
C SER A 107 4.60 -4.46 1.00
N GLY A 108 4.33 -4.53 -0.30
CA GLY A 108 5.11 -3.81 -1.31
C GLY A 108 4.99 -2.30 -1.17
N THR A 109 3.79 -1.80 -0.87
CA THR A 109 3.49 -0.38 -0.65
C THR A 109 4.27 0.19 0.52
N VAL A 110 4.15 -0.40 1.73
CA VAL A 110 4.85 0.11 2.93
C VAL A 110 6.36 -0.05 2.78
N CYS A 111 6.81 -1.16 2.19
CA CYS A 111 8.23 -1.40 1.98
C CYS A 111 8.87 -0.47 0.93
N ALA A 112 8.12 0.02 -0.04
CA ALA A 112 8.59 1.07 -0.95
C ALA A 112 8.74 2.43 -0.21
N ALA A 113 7.82 2.75 0.71
CA ALA A 113 7.98 3.91 1.59
C ALA A 113 9.19 3.78 2.51
N LEU A 114 9.44 2.58 3.07
CA LEU A 114 10.66 2.28 3.84
C LEU A 114 11.93 2.43 3.00
N GLU A 115 11.88 2.15 1.68
CA GLU A 115 13.01 2.39 0.79
C GLU A 115 13.29 3.89 0.64
N ALA A 116 12.26 4.71 0.46
CA ALA A 116 12.42 6.17 0.42
C ALA A 116 13.10 6.70 1.70
N VAL A 117 12.67 6.21 2.86
CA VAL A 117 13.29 6.58 4.15
C VAL A 117 14.76 6.20 4.20
N SER A 118 15.17 5.04 3.68
CA SER A 118 16.58 4.67 3.64
C SER A 118 17.43 5.53 2.70
N LEU A 119 16.79 6.21 1.73
CA LEU A 119 17.41 7.23 0.88
C LEU A 119 17.39 8.63 1.51
N GLY A 120 16.92 8.74 2.78
CA GLY A 120 16.84 9.98 3.54
C GLY A 120 15.66 10.87 3.21
N ILE A 121 14.57 10.31 2.67
CA ILE A 121 13.39 11.05 2.25
C ILE A 121 12.17 10.57 3.07
N PRO A 122 11.42 11.47 3.74
CA PRO A 122 10.20 11.10 4.45
C PRO A 122 9.16 10.54 3.51
N ALA A 123 8.28 9.65 4.02
CA ALA A 123 7.34 8.97 3.16
C ALA A 123 5.93 8.81 3.76
N ILE A 124 4.95 8.61 2.90
CA ILE A 124 3.58 8.19 3.25
C ILE A 124 3.27 6.93 2.44
N ALA A 125 2.96 5.83 3.13
CA ALA A 125 2.29 4.68 2.54
C ALA A 125 0.79 4.87 2.70
N VAL A 126 0.02 4.76 1.62
CA VAL A 126 -1.43 4.97 1.65
C VAL A 126 -2.18 3.79 1.04
N SER A 127 -3.23 3.35 1.74
CA SER A 127 -4.00 2.15 1.42
C SER A 127 -5.50 2.39 1.57
N LEU A 128 -6.29 1.80 0.68
CA LEU A 128 -7.75 1.80 0.73
C LEU A 128 -8.25 0.46 1.28
N PHE A 129 -8.95 0.47 2.40
CA PHE A 129 -9.71 -0.68 2.87
C PHE A 129 -11.08 -0.72 2.22
N MET A 130 -11.34 -1.78 1.48
CA MET A 130 -12.64 -2.04 0.89
C MET A 130 -13.38 -3.09 1.71
N ASP A 131 -14.61 -2.76 2.13
CA ASP A 131 -15.49 -3.76 2.70
C ASP A 131 -15.91 -4.73 1.59
N PRO A 132 -15.57 -6.03 1.67
CA PRO A 132 -15.93 -7.00 0.65
C PRO A 132 -17.42 -7.07 0.35
N LYS A 133 -18.28 -6.72 1.34
CA LYS A 133 -19.74 -6.76 1.19
C LYS A 133 -20.29 -5.65 0.31
N THR A 134 -19.58 -4.54 0.17
CA THR A 134 -20.06 -3.34 -0.54
C THR A 134 -19.27 -2.99 -1.78
N SER A 135 -18.05 -3.51 -1.93
CA SER A 135 -17.13 -3.15 -3.00
C SER A 135 -17.28 -4.01 -4.26
N PHE A 136 -17.86 -5.21 -4.16
CA PHE A 136 -18.14 -6.04 -5.32
C PHE A 136 -19.49 -5.65 -5.93
N LYS A 137 -19.48 -5.31 -7.20
CA LYS A 137 -20.66 -4.95 -8.00
C LYS A 137 -20.75 -5.82 -9.24
N GLN A 138 -21.96 -5.95 -9.80
CA GLN A 138 -22.17 -6.56 -11.12
C GLN A 138 -22.44 -5.46 -12.14
N ASP A 139 -21.87 -5.61 -13.34
CA ASP A 139 -22.20 -4.78 -14.47
C ASP A 139 -23.53 -5.20 -15.13
N GLU A 140 -23.92 -4.52 -16.19
CA GLU A 140 -25.14 -4.82 -16.94
C GLU A 140 -25.13 -6.19 -17.63
N ASN A 141 -23.96 -6.81 -17.80
CA ASN A 141 -23.79 -8.15 -18.37
C ASN A 141 -23.75 -9.25 -17.29
N GLY A 142 -23.79 -8.85 -15.99
CA GLY A 142 -23.70 -9.75 -14.85
C GLY A 142 -22.26 -10.12 -14.47
N GLU A 143 -21.24 -9.45 -15.03
CA GLU A 143 -19.85 -9.65 -14.67
C GLU A 143 -19.51 -8.92 -13.38
N TRP A 144 -18.81 -9.60 -12.46
CA TRP A 144 -18.39 -9.00 -11.19
C TRP A 144 -17.15 -8.13 -11.40
N TYR A 145 -17.20 -6.93 -10.85
CA TYR A 145 -16.05 -6.02 -10.76
C TYR A 145 -15.94 -5.39 -9.37
N VAL A 146 -14.79 -4.83 -9.07
CA VAL A 146 -14.55 -4.08 -7.84
C VAL A 146 -14.65 -2.60 -8.13
N ASP A 147 -15.53 -1.90 -7.41
CA ASP A 147 -15.71 -0.46 -7.51
C ASP A 147 -14.85 0.23 -6.45
N TYR A 148 -13.75 0.82 -6.88
CA TYR A 148 -12.81 1.53 -6.01
C TYR A 148 -13.24 2.99 -5.81
N ASP A 149 -13.80 3.32 -4.67
CA ASP A 149 -14.09 4.70 -4.28
C ASP A 149 -12.92 5.30 -3.50
N PHE A 150 -12.10 6.11 -4.17
CA PHE A 150 -10.98 6.82 -3.58
C PHE A 150 -11.33 8.21 -3.03
N THR A 151 -12.59 8.62 -3.00
CA THR A 151 -13.01 9.99 -2.66
C THR A 151 -12.50 10.42 -1.29
N LEU A 152 -12.75 9.63 -0.24
CA LEU A 152 -12.26 9.93 1.10
C LEU A 152 -10.74 9.84 1.17
N THR A 153 -10.13 8.83 0.53
CA THR A 153 -8.68 8.63 0.53
C THR A 153 -7.96 9.82 -0.07
N LYS A 154 -8.46 10.36 -1.20
CA LYS A 154 -7.91 11.57 -1.82
C LYS A 154 -7.99 12.78 -0.87
N LYS A 155 -9.12 12.97 -0.22
CA LYS A 155 -9.32 14.06 0.74
C LYS A 155 -8.36 13.97 1.93
N VAL A 156 -8.31 12.81 2.59
CA VAL A 156 -7.46 12.62 3.79
C VAL A 156 -5.97 12.73 3.43
N LEU A 157 -5.56 12.17 2.28
CA LEU A 157 -4.19 12.29 1.80
C LEU A 157 -3.83 13.75 1.48
N HIS A 158 -4.72 14.48 0.78
CA HIS A 158 -4.54 15.91 0.51
C HIS A 158 -4.33 16.71 1.79
N ASP A 159 -5.22 16.56 2.76
CA ASP A 159 -5.17 17.30 4.03
C ASP A 159 -3.89 16.98 4.82
N LEU A 160 -3.44 15.72 4.81
CA LEU A 160 -2.19 15.31 5.44
C LEU A 160 -0.97 15.94 4.73
N VAL A 161 -0.93 15.90 3.39
CA VAL A 161 0.19 16.50 2.63
C VAL A 161 0.19 18.02 2.74
N LEU A 162 -0.97 18.66 2.74
CA LEU A 162 -1.09 20.11 2.97
C LEU A 162 -0.55 20.50 4.36
N LYS A 163 -0.87 19.71 5.39
CA LYS A 163 -0.32 19.89 6.73
C LYS A 163 1.21 19.75 6.73
N ILE A 164 1.74 18.69 6.11
CA ILE A 164 3.19 18.48 6.00
C ILE A 164 3.87 19.63 5.24
N LYS A 165 3.25 20.12 4.16
CA LYS A 165 3.77 21.26 3.38
C LYS A 165 3.89 22.53 4.22
N ASN A 166 2.95 22.77 5.13
CA ASN A 166 2.89 23.98 5.95
C ASN A 166 3.71 23.90 7.24
N GLU A 167 3.77 22.73 7.86
CA GLU A 167 4.35 22.54 9.20
C GLU A 167 5.68 21.75 9.18
N GLY A 168 6.01 21.12 8.05
CA GLY A 168 7.13 20.17 7.93
C GLY A 168 6.74 18.75 8.32
N PHE A 169 7.58 17.79 7.92
CA PHE A 169 7.44 16.40 8.37
C PHE A 169 8.02 16.29 9.79
N PRO A 170 7.36 15.57 10.74
CA PRO A 170 7.82 15.53 12.14
C PRO A 170 9.17 14.81 12.27
N ASP A 171 10.15 15.41 12.95
CA ASP A 171 11.52 14.91 13.10
C ASP A 171 11.64 13.51 13.74
N SER A 172 10.63 13.11 14.54
CA SER A 172 10.64 11.83 15.26
C SER A 172 10.01 10.68 14.49
N ILE A 173 9.52 10.95 13.27
CA ILE A 173 8.77 10.01 12.45
C ILE A 173 9.50 9.87 11.11
N ASP A 174 9.72 8.65 10.65
CA ASP A 174 10.36 8.40 9.36
C ASP A 174 9.32 8.29 8.24
N LEU A 175 8.16 7.67 8.52
CA LEU A 175 7.05 7.58 7.56
C LEU A 175 5.69 7.50 8.27
N PHE A 176 4.65 7.85 7.55
CA PHE A 176 3.27 7.58 7.93
C PHE A 176 2.71 6.41 7.12
N ASN A 177 2.01 5.51 7.81
CA ASN A 177 1.18 4.48 7.19
C ASN A 177 -0.30 4.88 7.35
N LEU A 178 -0.92 5.33 6.26
CA LEU A 178 -2.30 5.79 6.20
C LEU A 178 -3.18 4.71 5.59
N ASN A 179 -4.18 4.25 6.34
CA ASN A 179 -5.23 3.36 5.85
C ASN A 179 -6.59 4.06 5.94
N VAL A 180 -7.35 4.05 4.84
CA VAL A 180 -8.63 4.75 4.74
C VAL A 180 -9.72 3.75 4.38
N PRO A 181 -10.84 3.68 5.12
CA PRO A 181 -11.94 2.79 4.79
C PRO A 181 -12.84 3.38 3.69
N SER A 182 -13.34 2.54 2.77
CA SER A 182 -14.33 2.94 1.77
C SER A 182 -15.72 3.18 2.37
N ASN A 183 -16.06 2.48 3.46
CA ASN A 183 -17.28 2.69 4.26
C ASN A 183 -16.85 3.23 5.62
N TYR A 184 -17.18 4.48 5.92
CA TYR A 184 -16.64 5.21 7.06
C TYR A 184 -17.74 5.93 7.86
N ASP A 185 -17.48 6.04 9.18
CA ASP A 185 -18.29 6.79 10.12
C ASP A 185 -17.67 8.16 10.47
N SER A 186 -16.38 8.36 10.13
CA SER A 186 -15.65 9.62 10.33
C SER A 186 -14.63 9.86 9.21
N GLU A 187 -14.51 11.10 8.78
CA GLU A 187 -13.49 11.54 7.79
C GLU A 187 -12.15 11.91 8.45
N GLU A 188 -12.13 12.09 9.77
CA GLU A 188 -10.92 12.46 10.51
C GLU A 188 -10.09 11.22 10.82
N PHE A 189 -8.79 11.25 10.53
CA PHE A 189 -7.90 10.18 10.91
C PHE A 189 -7.62 10.17 12.44
N LYS A 190 -7.35 8.98 12.95
CA LYS A 190 -6.85 8.75 14.31
C LYS A 190 -5.39 8.34 14.25
N ILE A 191 -4.58 8.88 15.15
CA ILE A 191 -3.20 8.39 15.34
C ILE A 191 -3.26 7.05 16.05
N THR A 192 -2.61 6.04 15.51
CA THR A 192 -2.73 4.65 15.94
C THR A 192 -1.38 3.99 16.17
N LYS A 193 -1.42 2.81 16.79
CA LYS A 193 -0.31 1.86 16.88
C LYS A 193 -0.57 0.71 15.92
N LEU A 194 0.47 -0.02 15.55
CA LEU A 194 0.31 -1.28 14.81
C LEU A 194 -0.41 -2.30 15.69
N SER A 195 -1.40 -2.97 15.13
CA SER A 195 -1.96 -4.20 15.71
C SER A 195 -0.88 -5.30 15.73
N PRO A 196 -0.93 -6.22 16.67
CA PRO A 196 0.04 -7.34 16.70
C PRO A 196 -0.05 -8.24 15.46
N LYS A 197 -1.26 -8.39 14.88
CA LYS A 197 -1.54 -9.31 13.79
C LYS A 197 -2.73 -8.83 12.97
N MET A 198 -2.65 -9.01 11.65
CA MET A 198 -3.75 -8.75 10.71
C MET A 198 -4.40 -10.05 10.23
N LEU A 199 -3.59 -11.03 9.89
CA LEU A 199 -3.99 -12.24 9.19
C LEU A 199 -3.69 -13.51 9.99
N ASP A 200 -4.69 -14.37 10.10
CA ASP A 200 -4.51 -15.78 10.43
C ASP A 200 -4.17 -16.54 9.16
N LYS A 201 -2.91 -17.02 9.08
CA LYS A 201 -2.39 -17.72 7.90
C LYS A 201 -2.39 -19.23 8.15
N LYS A 202 -2.88 -20.00 7.19
CA LYS A 202 -2.83 -21.46 7.22
C LYS A 202 -2.42 -22.03 5.87
N VAL A 203 -1.80 -23.21 5.89
CA VAL A 203 -1.52 -23.98 4.67
C VAL A 203 -2.68 -24.93 4.45
N ILE A 204 -3.21 -24.95 3.22
CA ILE A 204 -4.28 -25.81 2.77
C ILE A 204 -3.72 -26.70 1.67
N ASP A 205 -3.94 -28.00 1.75
CA ASP A 205 -3.62 -28.95 0.69
C ASP A 205 -4.79 -29.10 -0.30
N ASN A 206 -4.51 -29.78 -1.43
CA ASN A 206 -5.49 -29.99 -2.48
C ASN A 206 -6.65 -30.94 -2.10
N THR A 207 -6.56 -31.63 -0.96
CA THR A 207 -7.55 -32.62 -0.51
C THR A 207 -8.62 -32.04 0.41
N ASN A 208 -8.48 -30.79 0.83
CA ASN A 208 -9.33 -30.16 1.86
C ASN A 208 -10.67 -29.69 1.26
N GLU A 209 -11.77 -30.14 1.84
CA GLU A 209 -13.15 -29.77 1.48
C GLU A 209 -13.46 -28.27 1.73
N GLU A 210 -12.61 -27.55 2.45
CA GLU A 210 -12.74 -26.10 2.71
C GLU A 210 -12.52 -25.19 1.50
N LYS A 211 -12.29 -25.76 0.30
CA LYS A 211 -12.09 -25.01 -0.95
C LYS A 211 -13.31 -24.18 -1.40
N GLU A 212 -14.51 -24.57 -1.02
CA GLU A 212 -15.74 -23.95 -1.55
C GLU A 212 -16.08 -22.60 -0.93
N GLU A 213 -15.54 -22.25 0.26
CA GLU A 213 -15.82 -20.96 0.93
C GLU A 213 -14.76 -19.87 0.69
N LEU A 214 -13.57 -20.24 0.22
CA LEU A 214 -12.45 -19.34 0.02
C LEU A 214 -12.27 -18.99 -1.46
N PHE A 215 -12.93 -17.93 -1.91
CA PHE A 215 -12.71 -17.24 -3.19
C PHE A 215 -12.48 -18.15 -4.40
N ASN A 216 -13.28 -17.96 -5.45
CA ASN A 216 -13.08 -18.52 -6.80
C ASN A 216 -11.72 -18.12 -7.42
N TYR A 217 -10.63 -18.53 -6.81
CA TYR A 217 -9.35 -18.60 -7.50
C TYR A 217 -9.45 -19.84 -8.41
N SER A 218 -9.49 -19.60 -9.73
CA SER A 218 -9.31 -20.66 -10.73
C SER A 218 -7.94 -21.30 -10.48
N LEU A 219 -7.93 -22.37 -9.71
CA LEU A 219 -6.84 -23.34 -9.77
C LEU A 219 -6.88 -23.89 -11.19
N ASP A 220 -5.73 -23.87 -11.85
CA ASP A 220 -5.56 -24.57 -13.14
C ASP A 220 -6.00 -26.02 -12.92
N GLU A 221 -7.20 -26.40 -13.40
CA GLU A 221 -7.85 -27.68 -13.13
C GLU A 221 -7.07 -28.90 -13.71
N ASN A 222 -5.90 -28.64 -14.33
CA ASN A 222 -5.11 -29.65 -15.07
C ASN A 222 -3.88 -30.16 -14.31
N GLN A 223 -3.68 -29.84 -13.02
CA GLN A 223 -2.56 -30.36 -12.23
C GLN A 223 -3.06 -31.37 -11.18
N GLU A 224 -3.21 -32.62 -11.57
CA GLU A 224 -3.24 -33.79 -10.67
C GLU A 224 -1.83 -33.98 -10.04
N ASN A 225 -1.50 -33.18 -9.00
CA ASN A 225 -0.28 -33.39 -8.26
C ASN A 225 -0.62 -33.33 -6.76
N ASP A 226 -0.45 -34.43 -6.08
CA ASP A 226 -0.79 -34.64 -4.66
C ASP A 226 0.05 -33.76 -3.70
N ASP A 227 1.10 -33.09 -4.19
CA ASP A 227 2.03 -32.28 -3.40
C ASP A 227 1.78 -30.74 -3.48
N LEU A 228 0.65 -30.31 -4.03
CA LEU A 228 0.33 -28.88 -4.11
C LEU A 228 -0.32 -28.38 -2.83
N VAL A 229 0.21 -27.28 -2.29
CA VAL A 229 -0.33 -26.57 -1.13
C VAL A 229 -0.54 -25.10 -1.45
N MET A 230 -1.52 -24.48 -0.80
CA MET A 230 -1.81 -23.04 -0.89
C MET A 230 -1.73 -22.41 0.50
N ILE A 231 -1.15 -21.19 0.59
CA ILE A 231 -1.25 -20.38 1.79
C ILE A 231 -2.54 -19.59 1.72
N SER A 232 -3.46 -19.89 2.62
CA SER A 232 -4.71 -19.15 2.81
C SER A 232 -4.59 -18.21 4.01
N SER A 233 -5.39 -17.15 4.02
CA SER A 233 -5.43 -16.21 5.14
C SER A 233 -6.82 -15.64 5.36
N THR A 234 -7.16 -15.38 6.63
CA THR A 234 -8.38 -14.67 7.03
C THR A 234 -8.03 -13.50 7.95
N LEU A 235 -8.80 -12.42 7.88
CA LEU A 235 -8.63 -11.32 8.83
C LEU A 235 -8.93 -11.80 10.25
N VAL A 236 -8.10 -11.39 11.22
CA VAL A 236 -8.40 -11.62 12.64
C VAL A 236 -9.70 -10.90 13.01
N GLN A 237 -10.43 -11.44 14.00
CA GLN A 237 -11.76 -10.92 14.37
C GLN A 237 -11.68 -9.88 15.49
N GLU A 238 -10.58 -9.86 16.25
CA GLU A 238 -10.41 -9.01 17.43
C GLU A 238 -9.16 -8.15 17.29
N TYR A 239 -9.29 -6.88 17.65
CA TYR A 239 -8.20 -5.90 17.66
C TYR A 239 -8.21 -5.14 18.97
N ASP A 240 -7.05 -4.84 19.52
CA ASP A 240 -6.91 -3.97 20.67
C ASP A 240 -7.31 -2.53 20.33
N GLU A 241 -7.93 -1.81 21.26
CA GLU A 241 -8.23 -0.39 21.13
C GLU A 241 -6.95 0.42 20.83
N ASP A 242 -7.08 1.55 20.16
CA ASP A 242 -5.99 2.43 19.71
C ASP A 242 -5.03 1.83 18.66
N THR A 243 -5.33 0.64 18.14
CA THR A 243 -4.57 0.07 17.02
C THR A 243 -5.16 0.47 15.66
N ASP A 244 -4.33 0.31 14.61
CA ASP A 244 -4.70 0.54 13.22
C ASP A 244 -5.87 -0.36 12.79
N GLY A 245 -5.83 -1.66 13.16
CA GLY A 245 -6.91 -2.60 12.86
C GLY A 245 -8.22 -2.24 13.53
N TYR A 246 -8.19 -1.87 14.82
CA TYR A 246 -9.40 -1.43 15.53
C TYR A 246 -10.01 -0.18 14.91
N THR A 247 -9.18 0.84 14.69
CA THR A 247 -9.63 2.11 14.13
C THR A 247 -10.22 1.96 12.74
N LEU A 248 -9.56 1.16 11.88
CA LEU A 248 -10.00 0.98 10.49
C LEU A 248 -11.25 0.11 10.37
N ILE A 249 -11.30 -1.03 11.09
CA ILE A 249 -12.31 -2.08 10.88
C ILE A 249 -13.50 -1.90 11.82
N VAL A 250 -13.25 -1.53 13.08
CA VAL A 250 -14.31 -1.40 14.11
C VAL A 250 -14.87 0.02 14.15
N GLU A 251 -14.00 1.04 14.27
CA GLU A 251 -14.42 2.44 14.29
C GLU A 251 -14.75 3.00 12.89
N LYS A 252 -14.39 2.30 11.81
CA LYS A 252 -14.59 2.72 10.42
C LYS A 252 -14.14 4.15 10.17
N ARG A 253 -12.93 4.46 10.53
CA ARG A 253 -12.31 5.77 10.33
C ARG A 253 -10.87 5.63 9.84
N PRO A 254 -10.33 6.65 9.17
CA PRO A 254 -8.94 6.61 8.72
C PRO A 254 -7.97 6.40 9.87
N SER A 255 -7.01 5.50 9.70
CA SER A 255 -5.93 5.18 10.64
C SER A 255 -4.62 5.76 10.11
N LEU A 256 -3.93 6.56 10.92
CA LEU A 256 -2.61 7.11 10.62
C LEU A 256 -1.60 6.60 11.64
N THR A 257 -0.78 5.64 11.23
CA THR A 257 0.24 5.04 12.09
C THR A 257 1.60 5.67 11.80
N PRO A 258 2.19 6.43 12.75
CA PRO A 258 3.56 6.91 12.62
C PRO A 258 4.54 5.76 12.83
N LEU A 259 5.52 5.60 11.92
CA LEU A 259 6.49 4.52 11.94
C LEU A 259 7.92 5.06 11.95
N SER A 260 8.83 4.29 12.57
CA SER A 260 10.27 4.51 12.50
C SER A 260 10.96 3.27 11.91
N VAL A 261 11.98 3.50 11.10
CA VAL A 261 12.83 2.43 10.53
C VAL A 261 13.71 1.79 11.59
N ASN A 262 13.96 2.49 12.71
CA ASN A 262 14.75 1.95 13.79
C ASN A 262 13.97 0.89 14.56
N MET A 263 14.13 -0.38 14.17
CA MET A 263 13.53 -1.53 14.83
C MET A 263 14.29 -1.98 16.08
N THR A 264 15.30 -1.20 16.54
CA THR A 264 16.06 -1.54 17.74
C THR A 264 15.18 -1.39 18.99
N CYS A 265 15.02 -2.45 19.75
CA CYS A 265 14.34 -2.38 21.05
C CYS A 265 15.15 -1.51 22.01
N LYS A 266 14.54 -0.48 22.59
CA LYS A 266 15.23 0.50 23.45
C LYS A 266 15.37 0.04 24.91
N ASP A 267 14.61 -0.96 25.36
CA ASP A 267 14.54 -1.42 26.74
C ASP A 267 15.17 -2.82 26.94
N LEU A 268 16.49 -2.89 26.84
CA LEU A 268 17.28 -4.09 27.19
C LEU A 268 18.10 -3.86 28.45
N LYS A 269 17.55 -3.15 29.46
CA LYS A 269 18.32 -2.81 30.66
C LYS A 269 18.58 -3.97 31.63
N ASP A 270 17.83 -5.08 31.49
CA ASP A 270 17.86 -6.22 32.44
C ASP A 270 18.07 -7.59 31.78
N TRP A 271 18.90 -7.65 30.74
CA TRP A 271 19.26 -8.91 30.05
C TRP A 271 20.58 -9.43 30.49
#